data_16bdfe26dc562afd836713433bd6edda
#
_entry.id   16bdfe26dc562afd836713433bd6edda
#
_cell.length_a   1.000
_cell.length_b   1.000
_cell.length_c   1.000
_cell.angle_alpha   90.00
_cell.angle_beta   90.00
_cell.angle_gamma   90.00
#
_symmetry.space_group_name_H-M   'P 1'
#
loop_
_entity.id
_entity.type
_entity.pdbx_description
1 polymer ?
#
loop_
_entity_poly.entity_id
_entity_poly.type
_entity_poly.pdbx_seq_one_letter_code
_entity_poly.pdbx_strand_id
1 'polypeptide(L)'
;MTGVQTCALPIYYTINEAAAKRAKDMNSFSDYKQGSATAEYRHYVDEAVQLAERQKQRVDPMYHEKIDSLLDTYARKLAANMNKGYEIDARVPSILIAGGSNFPTRKKEKQNAARDSNYREWQDIQGLLDKIRSTGMGGISADDPQAVQKLEKKLESLEKSQETMKAVNAYYRKH
;
A
#
# COMPACT_ATOMS: atom_id res chain seq x y z
N MET A 1 -24.23 22.68 -6.94
CA MET A 1 -23.48 21.85 -7.91
C MET A 1 -22.75 20.77 -7.08
N THR A 2 -23.34 19.58 -7.05
CA THR A 2 -22.79 18.42 -6.34
C THR A 2 -21.62 17.88 -7.13
N GLY A 3 -20.40 18.11 -6.64
CA GLY A 3 -19.21 17.50 -7.18
C GLY A 3 -19.30 15.97 -7.04
N VAL A 4 -19.42 15.29 -8.17
CA VAL A 4 -19.30 13.83 -8.25
C VAL A 4 -17.88 13.48 -7.83
N GLN A 5 -17.75 13.00 -6.61
CA GLN A 5 -16.52 12.38 -6.13
C GLN A 5 -16.35 11.08 -6.93
N THR A 6 -15.57 11.13 -8.00
CA THR A 6 -15.14 9.91 -8.70
C THR A 6 -14.23 9.15 -7.75
N CYS A 7 -14.82 8.24 -6.99
CA CYS A 7 -14.08 7.22 -6.28
C CYS A 7 -13.40 6.35 -7.35
N ALA A 8 -12.13 6.61 -7.63
CA ALA A 8 -11.35 5.74 -8.51
C ALA A 8 -11.38 4.36 -7.87
N LEU A 9 -11.96 3.38 -8.58
CA LEU A 9 -11.96 1.99 -8.14
C LEU A 9 -10.51 1.55 -7.92
N PRO A 10 -10.22 0.82 -6.85
CA PRO A 10 -8.87 0.35 -6.58
C PRO A 10 -8.37 -0.45 -7.78
N ILE A 11 -7.19 -0.08 -8.30
CA ILE A 11 -6.57 -0.80 -9.40
C ILE A 11 -5.91 -2.06 -8.81
N TYR A 12 -6.50 -3.23 -9.10
CA TYR A 12 -5.90 -4.51 -8.72
C TYR A 12 -4.98 -5.01 -9.84
N TYR A 13 -3.78 -5.40 -9.45
CA TYR A 13 -2.81 -6.03 -10.34
C TYR A 13 -2.92 -7.55 -10.29
N THR A 14 -2.49 -8.21 -11.36
CA THR A 14 -2.65 -9.67 -11.50
C THR A 14 -1.73 -10.44 -10.57
N ILE A 15 -2.30 -11.41 -9.86
CA ILE A 15 -1.59 -12.41 -9.07
C ILE A 15 -1.48 -13.72 -9.87
N ASN A 16 -0.29 -14.32 -9.86
CA ASN A 16 -0.03 -15.58 -10.53
C ASN A 16 -0.45 -16.77 -9.64
N GLU A 17 -1.72 -17.14 -9.71
CA GLU A 17 -2.29 -18.26 -8.95
C GLU A 17 -1.59 -19.60 -9.24
N ALA A 18 -1.11 -19.81 -10.47
CA ALA A 18 -0.37 -21.01 -10.82
C ALA A 18 0.99 -21.08 -10.10
N ALA A 19 1.68 -19.95 -9.96
CA ALA A 19 2.91 -19.88 -9.18
C ALA A 19 2.63 -20.07 -7.68
N ALA A 20 1.57 -19.46 -7.18
CA ALA A 20 1.15 -19.62 -5.79
C ALA A 20 0.78 -21.07 -5.45
N LYS A 21 0.07 -21.75 -6.35
CA LYS A 21 -0.21 -23.19 -6.22
C LYS A 21 1.07 -24.00 -6.18
N ARG A 22 1.99 -23.82 -7.12
CA ARG A 22 3.30 -24.53 -7.13
C ARG A 22 4.08 -24.29 -5.84
N ALA A 23 4.11 -23.04 -5.36
CA ALA A 23 4.77 -22.70 -4.10
C ALA A 23 4.15 -23.45 -2.91
N LYS A 24 2.82 -23.55 -2.86
CA LYS A 24 2.11 -24.31 -1.83
C LYS A 24 2.41 -25.79 -1.89
N ASP A 25 2.33 -26.40 -3.08
CA ASP A 25 2.60 -27.82 -3.30
C ASP A 25 4.05 -28.20 -2.90
N MET A 26 5.01 -27.29 -3.11
CA MET A 26 6.42 -27.48 -2.73
C MET A 26 6.69 -27.35 -1.21
N ASN A 27 5.80 -26.72 -0.45
CA ASN A 27 6.08 -26.35 0.95
C ASN A 27 5.03 -26.90 1.95
N SER A 28 3.94 -27.51 1.49
CA SER A 28 2.84 -27.95 2.35
C SER A 28 2.17 -29.21 1.83
N PHE A 29 1.67 -30.05 2.73
CA PHE A 29 0.83 -31.21 2.41
C PHE A 29 -0.64 -30.87 2.20
N SER A 30 -1.08 -29.67 2.57
CA SER A 30 -2.47 -29.27 2.37
C SER A 30 -2.70 -28.72 0.97
N ASP A 31 -3.86 -29.01 0.40
CA ASP A 31 -4.26 -28.54 -0.92
C ASP A 31 -4.27 -27.02 -1.04
N TYR A 32 -3.95 -26.54 -2.24
CA TYR A 32 -4.06 -25.13 -2.57
C TYR A 32 -5.53 -24.77 -2.83
N LYS A 33 -6.02 -23.74 -2.16
CA LYS A 33 -7.34 -23.17 -2.43
C LYS A 33 -7.24 -22.17 -3.57
N GLN A 34 -7.82 -22.48 -4.71
CA GLN A 34 -7.81 -21.59 -5.88
C GLN A 34 -8.38 -20.21 -5.54
N GLY A 35 -7.68 -19.17 -5.97
CA GLY A 35 -8.05 -17.77 -5.70
C GLY A 35 -7.61 -17.23 -4.35
N SER A 36 -7.00 -18.03 -3.47
CA SER A 36 -6.58 -17.58 -2.14
C SER A 36 -5.48 -16.53 -2.19
N ALA A 37 -4.52 -16.66 -3.11
CA ALA A 37 -3.46 -15.67 -3.27
C ALA A 37 -3.98 -14.33 -3.79
N THR A 38 -4.92 -14.36 -4.73
CA THR A 38 -5.60 -13.15 -5.22
C THR A 38 -6.44 -12.50 -4.12
N ALA A 39 -7.14 -13.31 -3.32
CA ALA A 39 -7.95 -12.81 -2.21
C ALA A 39 -7.08 -12.15 -1.13
N GLU A 40 -5.95 -12.75 -0.79
CA GLU A 40 -4.97 -12.18 0.15
C GLU A 40 -4.41 -10.84 -0.36
N TYR A 41 -3.99 -10.78 -1.62
CA TYR A 41 -3.52 -9.55 -2.24
C TYR A 41 -4.58 -8.44 -2.21
N ARG A 42 -5.84 -8.77 -2.59
CA ARG A 42 -6.94 -7.81 -2.56
C ARG A 42 -7.20 -7.29 -1.16
N HIS A 43 -7.16 -8.15 -0.17
CA HIS A 43 -7.32 -7.74 1.22
C HIS A 43 -6.30 -6.66 1.63
N TYR A 44 -5.02 -6.84 1.32
CA TYR A 44 -3.99 -5.82 1.58
C TYR A 44 -4.24 -4.51 0.82
N VAL A 45 -4.66 -4.59 -0.44
CA VAL A 45 -4.97 -3.40 -1.24
C VAL A 45 -6.19 -2.68 -0.69
N ASP A 46 -7.24 -3.40 -0.29
CA ASP A 46 -8.46 -2.83 0.29
C ASP A 46 -8.18 -2.10 1.62
N GLU A 47 -7.31 -2.65 2.46
CA GLU A 47 -6.84 -1.96 3.67
C GLU A 47 -6.06 -0.67 3.35
N ALA A 48 -5.22 -0.71 2.31
CA ALA A 48 -4.49 0.46 1.83
C ALA A 48 -5.43 1.53 1.25
N VAL A 49 -6.48 1.13 0.52
CA VAL A 49 -7.53 2.04 0.02
C VAL A 49 -8.23 2.73 1.19
N GLN A 50 -8.67 1.97 2.20
CA GLN A 50 -9.30 2.56 3.39
C GLN A 50 -8.37 3.54 4.11
N LEU A 51 -7.07 3.25 4.16
CA LEU A 51 -6.08 4.15 4.72
C LEU A 51 -5.98 5.44 3.90
N ALA A 52 -5.89 5.33 2.58
CA ALA A 52 -5.79 6.45 1.66
C ALA A 52 -7.03 7.36 1.74
N GLU A 53 -8.24 6.77 1.77
CA GLU A 53 -9.48 7.53 1.91
C GLU A 53 -9.55 8.27 3.26
N ARG A 54 -9.19 7.61 4.36
CA ARG A 54 -9.10 8.28 5.67
C ARG A 54 -8.11 9.44 5.66
N GLN A 55 -6.97 9.29 4.97
CA GLN A 55 -5.99 10.37 4.87
C GLN A 55 -6.49 11.52 4.01
N LYS A 56 -7.16 11.26 2.88
CA LYS A 56 -7.77 12.29 2.03
C LYS A 56 -8.79 13.13 2.79
N GLN A 57 -9.57 12.53 3.70
CA GLN A 57 -10.54 13.25 4.53
C GLN A 57 -9.87 14.21 5.54
N ARG A 58 -8.59 14.02 5.85
CA ARG A 58 -7.85 14.79 6.87
C ARG A 58 -6.95 15.88 6.30
N VAL A 59 -6.72 15.87 4.99
CA VAL A 59 -5.76 16.75 4.33
C VAL A 59 -6.43 17.57 3.22
N ASP A 60 -5.75 18.65 2.81
CA ASP A 60 -6.19 19.49 1.70
C ASP A 60 -6.29 18.67 0.41
N PRO A 61 -7.33 18.89 -0.44
CA PRO A 61 -7.49 18.21 -1.72
C PRO A 61 -6.27 18.24 -2.65
N MET A 62 -5.38 19.23 -2.53
CA MET A 62 -4.13 19.29 -3.29
C MET A 62 -3.22 18.07 -3.10
N TYR A 63 -3.38 17.34 -1.99
CA TYR A 63 -2.58 16.13 -1.68
C TYR A 63 -3.22 14.84 -2.19
N HIS A 64 -4.48 14.87 -2.67
CA HIS A 64 -5.22 13.68 -3.05
C HIS A 64 -4.54 12.92 -4.20
N GLU A 65 -4.10 13.61 -5.24
CA GLU A 65 -3.39 13.00 -6.37
C GLU A 65 -2.11 12.28 -5.93
N LYS A 66 -1.36 12.88 -5.01
CA LYS A 66 -0.15 12.25 -4.44
C LYS A 66 -0.50 10.99 -3.64
N ILE A 67 -1.58 11.01 -2.86
CA ILE A 67 -2.06 9.85 -2.12
C ILE A 67 -2.48 8.73 -3.08
N ASP A 68 -3.22 9.06 -4.14
CA ASP A 68 -3.64 8.09 -5.16
C ASP A 68 -2.45 7.47 -5.90
N SER A 69 -1.45 8.27 -6.25
CA SER A 69 -0.21 7.80 -6.88
C SER A 69 0.59 6.86 -5.97
N LEU A 70 0.65 7.15 -4.67
CA LEU A 70 1.29 6.27 -3.69
C LEU A 70 0.53 4.96 -3.52
N LEU A 71 -0.81 5.01 -3.51
CA LEU A 71 -1.67 3.84 -3.42
C LEU A 71 -1.50 2.92 -4.64
N ASP A 72 -1.53 3.48 -5.85
CA ASP A 72 -1.27 2.71 -7.09
C ASP A 72 0.11 2.06 -7.07
N THR A 73 1.13 2.82 -6.66
CA THR A 73 2.50 2.31 -6.53
C THR A 73 2.58 1.16 -5.51
N TYR A 74 1.87 1.27 -4.39
CA TYR A 74 1.77 0.21 -3.39
C TYR A 74 1.14 -1.05 -3.99
N ALA A 75 -0.04 -0.94 -4.59
CA ALA A 75 -0.76 -2.07 -5.17
C ALA A 75 0.07 -2.79 -6.24
N ARG A 76 0.69 -2.06 -7.16
CA ARG A 76 1.54 -2.60 -8.22
C ARG A 76 2.79 -3.31 -7.67
N LYS A 77 3.51 -2.67 -6.74
CA LYS A 77 4.72 -3.25 -6.16
C LYS A 77 4.40 -4.47 -5.30
N LEU A 78 3.29 -4.44 -4.55
CA LEU A 78 2.85 -5.57 -3.75
C LEU A 78 2.55 -6.80 -4.62
N ALA A 79 1.81 -6.64 -5.71
CA ALA A 79 1.54 -7.73 -6.64
C ALA A 79 2.83 -8.33 -7.23
N ALA A 80 3.78 -7.48 -7.64
CA ALA A 80 5.07 -7.92 -8.17
C ALA A 80 5.89 -8.68 -7.11
N ASN A 81 5.93 -8.19 -5.87
CA ASN A 81 6.65 -8.81 -4.76
C ASN A 81 6.03 -10.18 -4.38
N MET A 82 4.70 -10.27 -4.28
CA MET A 82 4.00 -11.53 -4.01
C MET A 82 4.25 -12.56 -5.12
N ASN A 83 4.12 -12.18 -6.38
CA ASN A 83 4.41 -13.06 -7.51
C ASN A 83 5.85 -13.56 -7.50
N LYS A 84 6.82 -12.66 -7.23
CA LYS A 84 8.22 -13.01 -7.06
C LYS A 84 8.43 -13.98 -5.88
N GLY A 85 7.74 -13.78 -4.77
CA GLY A 85 7.76 -14.66 -3.60
C GLY A 85 7.30 -16.07 -3.96
N TYR A 86 6.19 -16.23 -4.67
CA TYR A 86 5.69 -17.53 -5.13
C TYR A 86 6.69 -18.23 -6.07
N GLU A 87 7.31 -17.50 -6.99
CA GLU A 87 8.33 -18.06 -7.88
C GLU A 87 9.58 -18.51 -7.10
N ILE A 88 9.97 -17.79 -6.06
CA ILE A 88 11.07 -18.18 -5.18
C ILE A 88 10.70 -19.45 -4.42
N ASP A 89 9.50 -19.52 -3.85
CA ASP A 89 9.04 -20.62 -3.01
C ASP A 89 8.80 -21.92 -3.79
N ALA A 90 8.53 -21.82 -5.09
CA ALA A 90 8.40 -22.95 -6.00
C ALA A 90 9.73 -23.58 -6.46
N ARG A 91 10.89 -22.99 -6.12
CA ARG A 91 12.21 -23.47 -6.66
C ARG A 91 12.70 -24.76 -6.03
N VAL A 92 12.53 -24.89 -4.71
CA VAL A 92 13.06 -26.05 -3.95
C VAL A 92 12.01 -26.42 -2.89
N PRO A 93 11.60 -27.70 -2.84
CA PRO A 93 10.63 -28.14 -1.86
C PRO A 93 11.16 -27.97 -0.43
N SER A 94 10.25 -27.98 0.53
CA SER A 94 10.65 -28.10 1.95
C SER A 94 11.22 -29.48 2.22
N ILE A 95 12.08 -29.60 3.23
CA ILE A 95 12.65 -30.88 3.65
C ILE A 95 11.55 -31.86 4.09
N LEU A 96 10.43 -31.34 4.60
CA LEU A 96 9.27 -32.15 5.02
C LEU A 96 8.59 -32.82 3.82
N ILE A 97 8.60 -32.17 2.66
CA ILE A 97 8.01 -32.70 1.42
C ILE A 97 9.01 -33.60 0.68
N ALA A 98 10.27 -33.16 0.55
CA ALA A 98 11.30 -33.86 -0.21
C ALA A 98 11.94 -35.04 0.54
N GLY A 99 11.86 -35.06 1.86
CA GLY A 99 12.64 -35.97 2.70
C GLY A 99 14.10 -35.53 2.86
N GLY A 100 14.81 -36.16 3.81
CA GLY A 100 16.20 -35.78 4.14
C GLY A 100 17.26 -36.37 3.21
N SER A 101 16.97 -37.46 2.49
CA SER A 101 17.93 -38.13 1.59
C SER A 101 18.22 -37.28 0.35
N ASN A 102 19.49 -36.96 0.13
CA ASN A 102 19.94 -36.14 -1.01
C ASN A 102 19.29 -34.76 -1.13
N PHE A 103 18.88 -34.17 0.00
CA PHE A 103 18.26 -32.85 0.02
C PHE A 103 19.19 -31.79 -0.59
N PRO A 104 18.72 -30.94 -1.54
CA PRO A 104 19.57 -30.00 -2.27
C PRO A 104 19.92 -28.75 -1.45
N THR A 105 20.71 -28.89 -0.37
CA THR A 105 21.04 -27.84 0.61
C THR A 105 21.52 -26.55 -0.03
N ARG A 106 22.49 -26.61 -0.96
CA ARG A 106 23.01 -25.40 -1.66
C ARG A 106 21.94 -24.64 -2.43
N LYS A 107 20.98 -25.37 -3.05
CA LYS A 107 19.85 -24.73 -3.74
C LYS A 107 18.90 -24.10 -2.74
N LYS A 108 18.69 -24.75 -1.60
CA LYS A 108 17.84 -24.22 -0.51
C LYS A 108 18.43 -22.95 0.11
N GLU A 109 19.74 -22.91 0.33
CA GLU A 109 20.44 -21.70 0.82
C GLU A 109 20.24 -20.52 -0.15
N LYS A 110 20.40 -20.75 -1.46
CA LYS A 110 20.13 -19.72 -2.48
C LYS A 110 18.65 -19.27 -2.49
N GLN A 111 17.72 -20.19 -2.27
CA GLN A 111 16.30 -19.87 -2.14
C GLN A 111 16.06 -18.99 -0.91
N ASN A 112 16.67 -19.34 0.25
CA ASN A 112 16.52 -18.57 1.47
C ASN A 112 17.09 -17.14 1.30
N ALA A 113 18.28 -16.99 0.71
CA ALA A 113 18.82 -15.66 0.40
C ALA A 113 17.91 -14.83 -0.53
N ALA A 114 17.26 -15.49 -1.49
CA ALA A 114 16.27 -14.83 -2.35
C ALA A 114 14.99 -14.44 -1.58
N ARG A 115 14.54 -15.27 -0.63
CA ARG A 115 13.42 -14.94 0.29
C ARG A 115 13.74 -13.72 1.14
N ASP A 116 14.94 -13.67 1.71
CA ASP A 116 15.38 -12.54 2.54
C ASP A 116 15.40 -11.24 1.74
N SER A 117 15.86 -11.29 0.48
CA SER A 117 15.81 -10.13 -0.42
C SER A 117 14.38 -9.71 -0.74
N ASN A 118 13.48 -10.68 -1.02
CA ASN A 118 12.08 -10.40 -1.30
C ASN A 118 11.34 -9.83 -0.07
N TYR A 119 11.71 -10.28 1.13
CA TYR A 119 11.16 -9.75 2.38
C TYR A 119 11.58 -8.31 2.64
N ARG A 120 12.84 -7.93 2.34
CA ARG A 120 13.27 -6.53 2.43
C ARG A 120 12.50 -5.65 1.45
N GLU A 121 12.29 -6.09 0.21
CA GLU A 121 11.44 -5.38 -0.75
C GLU A 121 10.00 -5.21 -0.22
N TRP A 122 9.45 -6.24 0.43
CA TRP A 122 8.14 -6.15 1.07
C TRP A 122 8.12 -5.09 2.19
N GLN A 123 9.15 -5.02 3.02
CA GLN A 123 9.26 -3.98 4.05
C GLN A 123 9.30 -2.57 3.45
N ASP A 124 10.04 -2.37 2.35
CA ASP A 124 10.07 -1.09 1.63
C ASP A 124 8.69 -0.72 1.05
N ILE A 125 7.94 -1.73 0.58
CA ILE A 125 6.58 -1.55 0.08
C ILE A 125 5.64 -1.12 1.23
N GLN A 126 5.75 -1.74 2.41
CA GLN A 126 4.98 -1.33 3.59
C GLN A 126 5.28 0.12 4.00
N GLY A 127 6.51 0.60 3.81
CA GLY A 127 6.88 2.01 4.01
C GLY A 127 6.09 3.00 3.14
N LEU A 128 5.46 2.56 2.03
CA LEU A 128 4.55 3.42 1.25
C LEU A 128 3.27 3.76 2.01
N LEU A 129 2.78 2.87 2.87
CA LEU A 129 1.61 3.12 3.71
C LEU A 129 1.91 4.25 4.73
N ASP A 130 3.13 4.28 5.26
CA ASP A 130 3.55 5.36 6.15
C ASP A 130 3.69 6.69 5.42
N LYS A 131 4.14 6.66 4.15
CA LYS A 131 4.14 7.84 3.29
C LYS A 131 2.71 8.34 3.00
N ILE A 132 1.75 7.45 2.78
CA ILE A 132 0.34 7.82 2.65
C ILE A 132 -0.15 8.50 3.94
N ARG A 133 0.08 7.89 5.11
CA ARG A 133 -0.33 8.44 6.42
C ARG A 133 0.26 9.82 6.70
N SER A 134 1.49 10.08 6.28
CA SER A 134 2.19 11.33 6.53
C SER A 134 1.97 12.40 5.45
N THR A 135 1.39 12.03 4.29
CA THR A 135 1.13 12.99 3.22
C THR A 135 0.17 14.08 3.69
N GLY A 136 0.56 15.32 3.51
CA GLY A 136 -0.21 16.49 3.93
C GLY A 136 -0.14 16.84 5.43
N MET A 137 0.56 16.04 6.26
CA MET A 137 0.70 16.27 7.71
C MET A 137 1.95 17.09 8.06
N GLY A 138 2.88 17.21 7.13
CA GLY A 138 4.11 17.98 7.33
C GLY A 138 4.00 19.43 6.88
N GLY A 139 5.04 20.22 7.16
CA GLY A 139 5.23 21.54 6.56
C GLY A 139 5.47 21.46 5.05
N ILE A 140 5.28 22.60 4.35
CA ILE A 140 5.65 22.73 2.94
C ILE A 140 7.15 22.99 2.91
N SER A 141 7.92 22.13 2.21
CA SER A 141 9.36 22.31 2.08
C SER A 141 9.67 23.54 1.23
N ALA A 142 10.71 24.28 1.59
CA ALA A 142 11.21 25.41 0.81
C ALA A 142 11.73 24.99 -0.57
N ASP A 143 12.19 23.73 -0.70
CA ASP A 143 12.68 23.16 -1.96
C ASP A 143 11.56 22.65 -2.89
N ASP A 144 10.29 22.74 -2.48
CA ASP A 144 9.15 22.34 -3.30
C ASP A 144 8.93 23.41 -4.39
N PRO A 145 9.03 23.09 -5.69
CA PRO A 145 8.83 24.06 -6.78
C PRO A 145 7.47 24.77 -6.74
N GLN A 146 6.48 24.17 -6.06
CA GLN A 146 5.14 24.70 -5.88
C GLN A 146 4.90 25.25 -4.46
N ALA A 147 5.96 25.45 -3.67
CA ALA A 147 5.85 25.87 -2.26
C ALA A 147 4.99 27.12 -2.08
N VAL A 148 5.21 28.15 -2.90
CA VAL A 148 4.46 29.41 -2.84
C VAL A 148 2.97 29.18 -3.08
N GLN A 149 2.60 28.49 -4.14
CA GLN A 149 1.20 28.19 -4.47
C GLN A 149 0.50 27.37 -3.39
N LYS A 150 1.24 26.42 -2.79
CA LYS A 150 0.74 25.59 -1.69
C LYS A 150 0.55 26.39 -0.41
N LEU A 151 1.45 27.34 -0.13
CA LEU A 151 1.33 28.25 1.01
C LEU A 151 0.17 29.23 0.85
N GLU A 152 -0.03 29.80 -0.34
CA GLU A 152 -1.15 30.68 -0.65
C GLU A 152 -2.50 29.96 -0.46
N LYS A 153 -2.66 28.74 -1.00
CA LYS A 153 -3.88 27.93 -0.80
C LYS A 153 -4.10 27.59 0.66
N LYS A 154 -3.04 27.26 1.40
CA LYS A 154 -3.12 26.98 2.82
C LYS A 154 -3.54 28.20 3.63
N LEU A 155 -3.01 29.37 3.27
CA LEU A 155 -3.39 30.66 3.90
C LEU A 155 -4.88 30.92 3.67
N GLU A 156 -5.38 30.83 2.44
CA GLU A 156 -6.79 31.04 2.10
C GLU A 156 -7.71 30.07 2.88
N SER A 157 -7.31 28.80 2.99
CA SER A 157 -8.05 27.80 3.77
C SER A 157 -8.08 28.14 5.27
N LEU A 158 -6.97 28.62 5.82
CA LEU A 158 -6.89 29.02 7.25
C LEU A 158 -7.71 30.28 7.50
N GLU A 159 -7.72 31.26 6.60
CA GLU A 159 -8.55 32.48 6.71
C GLU A 159 -10.04 32.13 6.72
N LYS A 160 -10.51 31.27 5.78
CA LYS A 160 -11.90 30.76 5.78
C LYS A 160 -12.26 30.04 7.08
N SER A 161 -11.35 29.19 7.58
CA SER A 161 -11.55 28.48 8.84
C SER A 161 -11.64 29.45 10.03
N GLN A 162 -10.81 30.48 10.05
CA GLN A 162 -10.84 31.53 11.08
C GLN A 162 -12.16 32.31 11.06
N GLU A 163 -12.64 32.69 9.88
CA GLU A 163 -13.94 33.36 9.74
C GLU A 163 -15.10 32.50 10.24
N THR A 164 -15.09 31.20 9.87
CA THR A 164 -16.08 30.24 10.35
C THR A 164 -16.04 30.12 11.87
N MET A 165 -14.84 29.99 12.47
CA MET A 165 -14.70 29.93 13.93
C MET A 165 -15.16 31.21 14.61
N LYS A 166 -14.86 32.39 14.05
CA LYS A 166 -15.36 33.67 14.58
C LYS A 166 -16.90 33.72 14.55
N ALA A 167 -17.53 33.29 13.44
CA ALA A 167 -18.97 33.26 13.31
C ALA A 167 -19.63 32.29 14.34
N VAL A 168 -19.08 31.08 14.48
CA VAL A 168 -19.52 30.09 15.46
C VAL A 168 -19.39 30.60 16.87
N ASN A 169 -18.25 31.18 17.23
CA ASN A 169 -18.03 31.75 18.56
C ASN A 169 -18.95 32.96 18.86
N ALA A 170 -19.26 33.78 17.86
CA ALA A 170 -20.22 34.86 17.98
C ALA A 170 -21.65 34.36 18.21
N TYR A 171 -22.02 33.26 17.59
CA TYR A 171 -23.31 32.59 17.77
C TYR A 171 -23.44 32.08 19.22
N TYR A 172 -22.47 31.32 19.73
CA TYR A 172 -22.49 30.79 21.10
C TYR A 172 -22.38 31.84 22.19
N ARG A 173 -21.88 33.04 21.90
CA ARG A 173 -21.88 34.17 22.88
C ARG A 173 -23.24 34.86 22.99
N LYS A 174 -24.13 34.69 22.03
CA LYS A 174 -25.45 35.33 22.01
C LYS A 174 -26.57 34.41 22.52
N HIS A 175 -26.28 33.14 22.70
CA HIS A 175 -27.20 32.12 23.19
C HIS A 175 -26.60 31.36 24.39
#